data_31ba0d1207ff6402b837afa112ebc7fe
#
_entry.id   31ba0d1207ff6402b837afa112ebc7fe
#
_cell.length_a   1.000
_cell.length_b   1.000
_cell.length_c   1.000
_cell.angle_alpha   90.00
_cell.angle_beta   90.00
_cell.angle_gamma   90.00
#
_symmetry.space_group_name_H-M   'P 1'
#
loop_
_entity.id
_entity.type
_entity.pdbx_description
1 polymer ?
#
loop_
_entity_poly.entity_id
_entity_poly.type
_entity_poly.pdbx_seq_one_letter_code
_entity_poly.pdbx_strand_id
1 'polypeptide(L)'
;MRELLETVRAWQAEGEMPGRAVVIRTFGSAPRPEGAVLVGTADGRLAGSVSGGCVEGAAFEEILAARRAGVSRVIRYGISDEQAWDVGLACGGTIDVLVEPYLRPEVLEAATAMRGSVVVIPLPADAPGAAFGPHPPGTGEPPGAALRVAADGTLAGTTGSPEADSEIVRAARAALAEGRSATVTVSGRQFFLEGYLAAPRLVVVGAVQVAMPLVTIAHVLGYLTVVIDGRAAFATRERFPDVDRLVVGWPDEVADEIGLCPADAVAVLTHDVKFDEPAIVAGLRRGCRYVGAVGSSKTQLDRRARLLAAGLTEPELARLRGPIGLDLGGRAPAETALAIMAEIVAERHDGSGVPLHRLRRAGASG
;
A
#
# COMPACT_ATOMS: atom_id res chain seq x y z
N MET A 1 -3.89 2.38 6.67
CA MET A 1 -4.26 3.78 7.01
C MET A 1 -4.75 4.58 5.82
N ARG A 2 -4.12 4.49 4.64
CA ARG A 2 -4.59 5.23 3.44
C ARG A 2 -6.04 4.93 3.05
N GLU A 3 -6.45 3.68 3.11
CA GLU A 3 -7.82 3.24 2.84
C GLU A 3 -8.88 3.85 3.77
N LEU A 4 -8.46 4.40 4.92
CA LEU A 4 -9.32 4.98 5.94
C LEU A 4 -9.31 6.52 5.94
N LEU A 5 -8.52 7.17 5.08
CA LEU A 5 -8.31 8.61 5.11
C LEU A 5 -9.62 9.40 4.93
N GLU A 6 -10.47 9.00 3.99
CA GLU A 6 -11.76 9.67 3.75
C GLU A 6 -12.68 9.56 4.97
N THR A 7 -12.78 8.36 5.55
CA THR A 7 -13.56 8.12 6.76
C THR A 7 -13.06 8.95 7.95
N VAL A 8 -11.73 8.95 8.15
CA VAL A 8 -11.11 9.72 9.24
C VAL A 8 -11.32 11.23 9.05
N ARG A 9 -11.16 11.74 7.82
CA ARG A 9 -11.41 13.15 7.51
C ARG A 9 -12.87 13.55 7.72
N ALA A 10 -13.82 12.69 7.34
CA ALA A 10 -15.23 12.92 7.60
C ALA A 10 -15.49 13.04 9.11
N TRP A 11 -14.96 12.14 9.93
CA TRP A 11 -15.10 12.22 11.38
C TRP A 11 -14.42 13.45 11.98
N GLN A 12 -13.25 13.82 11.48
CA GLN A 12 -12.56 15.05 11.92
C GLN A 12 -13.34 16.32 11.56
N ALA A 13 -14.01 16.36 10.42
CA ALA A 13 -14.88 17.47 10.04
C ALA A 13 -16.10 17.62 10.96
N GLU A 14 -16.53 16.51 11.59
CA GLU A 14 -17.58 16.49 12.61
C GLU A 14 -17.04 16.78 14.03
N GLY A 15 -15.73 17.04 14.18
CA GLY A 15 -15.09 17.35 15.47
C GLY A 15 -14.59 16.12 16.22
N GLU A 16 -14.70 14.91 15.64
CA GLU A 16 -14.22 13.67 16.28
C GLU A 16 -12.75 13.41 15.98
N MET A 17 -12.00 13.11 17.04
CA MET A 17 -10.60 12.66 16.93
C MET A 17 -10.52 11.17 17.23
N PRO A 18 -10.40 10.28 16.22
CA PRO A 18 -10.37 8.85 16.49
C PRO A 18 -9.09 8.42 17.21
N GLY A 19 -9.22 7.45 18.10
CA GLY A 19 -8.11 6.62 18.58
C GLY A 19 -7.80 5.52 17.56
N ARG A 20 -6.69 4.79 17.75
CA ARG A 20 -6.33 3.70 16.85
C ARG A 20 -5.72 2.50 17.56
N ALA A 21 -5.84 1.35 16.91
CA ALA A 21 -5.10 0.13 17.17
C ALA A 21 -4.35 -0.26 15.89
N VAL A 22 -3.05 -0.55 15.97
CA VAL A 22 -2.21 -0.92 14.82
C VAL A 22 -1.40 -2.16 15.13
N VAL A 23 -1.37 -3.13 14.20
CA VAL A 23 -0.56 -4.35 14.31
C VAL A 23 0.92 -3.97 14.21
N ILE A 24 1.71 -4.26 15.24
CA ILE A 24 3.14 -3.95 15.30
C ILE A 24 4.04 -5.18 15.19
N ARG A 25 3.51 -6.39 15.45
CA ARG A 25 4.18 -7.68 15.25
C ARG A 25 3.16 -8.76 14.97
N THR A 26 3.59 -9.73 14.18
CA THR A 26 2.82 -10.92 13.86
C THR A 26 3.63 -12.17 14.16
N PHE A 27 2.96 -13.23 14.63
CA PHE A 27 3.57 -14.53 14.93
C PHE A 27 2.69 -15.65 14.38
N GLY A 28 3.27 -16.57 13.64
CA GLY A 28 2.52 -17.66 13.01
C GLY A 28 1.61 -17.17 11.88
N SER A 29 0.43 -17.77 11.76
CA SER A 29 -0.54 -17.48 10.68
C SER A 29 -1.45 -16.30 11.04
N ALA A 30 -0.88 -15.10 11.15
CA ALA A 30 -1.67 -13.91 11.40
C ALA A 30 -2.48 -13.51 10.16
N PRO A 31 -3.77 -13.10 10.31
CA PRO A 31 -4.65 -12.78 9.18
C PRO A 31 -4.37 -11.42 8.53
N ARG A 32 -3.70 -10.51 9.26
CA ARG A 32 -3.35 -9.17 8.79
C ARG A 32 -1.88 -8.88 9.08
N PRO A 33 -1.16 -8.21 8.18
CA PRO A 33 0.26 -7.88 8.36
C PRO A 33 0.47 -6.72 9.34
N GLU A 34 1.73 -6.49 9.72
CA GLU A 34 2.14 -5.28 10.43
C GLU A 34 1.73 -4.02 9.66
N GLY A 35 1.23 -3.01 10.39
CA GLY A 35 0.68 -1.78 9.81
C GLY A 35 -0.83 -1.87 9.51
N ALA A 36 -1.47 -3.04 9.67
CA ALA A 36 -2.92 -3.14 9.63
C ALA A 36 -3.52 -2.35 10.80
N VAL A 37 -4.57 -1.56 10.54
CA VAL A 37 -5.08 -0.56 11.48
C VAL A 37 -6.59 -0.64 11.62
N LEU A 38 -7.07 -0.45 12.85
CA LEU A 38 -8.44 -0.17 13.23
C LEU A 38 -8.47 1.23 13.86
N VAL A 39 -9.43 2.06 13.48
CA VAL A 39 -9.67 3.37 14.10
C VAL A 39 -11.05 3.39 14.75
N GLY A 40 -11.17 4.14 15.85
CA GLY A 40 -12.44 4.21 16.58
C GLY A 40 -12.65 5.57 17.24
N THR A 41 -13.90 6.04 17.24
CA THR A 41 -14.35 7.30 17.84
C THR A 41 -15.03 7.09 19.19
N ALA A 42 -15.18 8.14 19.97
CA ALA A 42 -15.81 8.07 21.29
C ALA A 42 -17.31 7.73 21.21
N ASP A 43 -17.97 8.09 20.13
CA ASP A 43 -19.39 7.81 19.86
C ASP A 43 -19.70 6.40 19.32
N GLY A 44 -18.67 5.52 19.24
CA GLY A 44 -18.84 4.12 18.90
C GLY A 44 -18.65 3.75 17.43
N ARG A 45 -18.24 4.69 16.58
CA ARG A 45 -17.91 4.39 15.17
C ARG A 45 -16.55 3.72 15.07
N LEU A 46 -16.41 2.75 14.17
CA LEU A 46 -15.15 2.07 13.91
C LEU A 46 -14.94 1.85 12.40
N ALA A 47 -13.68 1.81 11.96
CA ALA A 47 -13.29 1.52 10.59
C ALA A 47 -11.92 0.85 10.54
N GLY A 48 -11.69 0.00 9.52
CA GLY A 48 -10.45 -0.76 9.37
C GLY A 48 -10.51 -2.11 10.09
N SER A 49 -9.37 -2.79 10.19
CA SER A 49 -9.28 -4.11 10.81
C SER A 49 -7.83 -4.46 11.16
N VAL A 50 -7.62 -5.13 12.29
CA VAL A 50 -6.34 -5.68 12.77
C VAL A 50 -6.26 -7.20 12.66
N SER A 51 -7.41 -7.89 12.54
CA SER A 51 -7.47 -9.35 12.57
C SER A 51 -8.39 -9.99 11.53
N GLY A 52 -9.17 -9.18 10.80
CA GLY A 52 -10.18 -9.69 9.88
C GLY A 52 -11.49 -10.11 10.55
N GLY A 53 -11.80 -9.59 11.74
CA GLY A 53 -13.07 -9.78 12.45
C GLY A 53 -12.97 -10.51 13.80
N CYS A 54 -11.81 -11.07 14.15
CA CYS A 54 -11.70 -11.89 15.37
C CYS A 54 -11.58 -11.07 16.66
N VAL A 55 -10.79 -9.98 16.65
CA VAL A 55 -10.48 -9.20 17.87
C VAL A 55 -10.87 -7.72 17.77
N GLU A 56 -11.56 -7.32 16.72
CA GLU A 56 -11.92 -5.91 16.46
C GLU A 56 -12.72 -5.30 17.62
N GLY A 57 -13.68 -6.05 18.20
CA GLY A 57 -14.46 -5.59 19.33
C GLY A 57 -13.60 -5.32 20.56
N ALA A 58 -12.71 -6.26 20.91
CA ALA A 58 -11.79 -6.10 22.03
C ALA A 58 -10.79 -4.95 21.79
N ALA A 59 -10.24 -4.85 20.58
CA ALA A 59 -9.34 -3.77 20.20
C ALA A 59 -10.03 -2.40 20.24
N PHE A 60 -11.31 -2.34 19.89
CA PHE A 60 -12.11 -1.12 19.99
C PHE A 60 -12.34 -0.70 21.45
N GLU A 61 -12.70 -1.61 22.35
CA GLU A 61 -12.83 -1.32 23.79
C GLU A 61 -11.50 -0.80 24.37
N GLU A 62 -10.38 -1.35 23.93
CA GLU A 62 -9.06 -0.87 24.35
C GLU A 62 -8.75 0.54 23.79
N ILE A 63 -9.19 0.87 22.57
CA ILE A 63 -9.11 2.25 22.04
C ILE A 63 -9.90 3.19 22.97
N LEU A 64 -11.13 2.84 23.35
CA LEU A 64 -11.94 3.66 24.26
C LEU A 64 -11.29 3.81 25.62
N ALA A 65 -10.70 2.74 26.16
CA ALA A 65 -9.99 2.77 27.43
C ALA A 65 -8.73 3.65 27.36
N ALA A 66 -7.94 3.54 26.28
CA ALA A 66 -6.77 4.38 26.02
C ALA A 66 -7.14 5.86 25.91
N ARG A 67 -8.24 6.18 25.22
CA ARG A 67 -8.77 7.55 25.11
C ARG A 67 -9.14 8.13 26.47
N ARG A 68 -9.85 7.38 27.31
CA ARG A 68 -10.22 7.83 28.67
C ARG A 68 -9.01 8.06 29.56
N ALA A 69 -7.97 7.23 29.44
CA ALA A 69 -6.77 7.30 30.26
C ALA A 69 -5.69 8.25 29.70
N GLY A 70 -5.75 8.61 28.40
CA GLY A 70 -4.73 9.42 27.74
C GLY A 70 -3.39 8.68 27.54
N VAL A 71 -3.40 7.35 27.49
CA VAL A 71 -2.18 6.51 27.44
C VAL A 71 -2.17 5.57 26.25
N SER A 72 -0.97 5.25 25.76
CA SER A 72 -0.73 4.18 24.80
C SER A 72 -0.32 2.90 25.50
N ARG A 73 -0.64 1.75 24.90
CA ARG A 73 -0.27 0.42 25.41
C ARG A 73 -0.10 -0.58 24.28
N VAL A 74 0.63 -1.67 24.54
CA VAL A 74 0.74 -2.80 23.61
C VAL A 74 0.01 -4.01 24.17
N ILE A 75 -0.90 -4.57 23.38
CA ILE A 75 -1.75 -5.71 23.75
C ILE A 75 -1.45 -6.86 22.83
N ARG A 76 -1.33 -8.05 23.38
CA ARG A 76 -1.16 -9.29 22.64
C ARG A 76 -2.49 -10.02 22.52
N TYR A 77 -2.88 -10.33 21.29
CA TYR A 77 -4.01 -11.20 20.97
C TYR A 77 -3.50 -12.49 20.33
N GLY A 78 -3.95 -13.65 20.80
CA GLY A 78 -3.51 -14.93 20.26
C GLY A 78 -4.15 -16.10 20.99
N ILE A 79 -3.79 -17.32 20.60
CA ILE A 79 -4.18 -18.53 21.33
C ILE A 79 -3.25 -18.64 22.55
N SER A 80 -3.74 -18.38 23.74
CA SER A 80 -3.11 -18.81 24.98
C SER A 80 -4.16 -19.45 25.88
N ASP A 81 -3.76 -20.58 26.42
CA ASP A 81 -4.39 -21.42 27.44
C ASP A 81 -5.69 -20.92 28.14
N GLU A 82 -6.69 -21.82 28.21
CA GLU A 82 -7.89 -21.85 29.02
C GLU A 82 -8.81 -20.61 29.15
N GLN A 83 -8.35 -19.40 28.87
CA GLN A 83 -9.18 -18.17 28.83
C GLN A 83 -9.46 -17.64 27.42
N ALA A 84 -8.93 -18.27 26.37
CA ALA A 84 -8.94 -17.78 24.99
C ALA A 84 -10.27 -18.00 24.25
N TRP A 85 -11.30 -18.50 24.88
CA TRP A 85 -12.60 -18.72 24.23
C TRP A 85 -13.34 -17.42 23.89
N ASP A 86 -13.01 -16.32 24.57
CA ASP A 86 -13.69 -15.05 24.35
C ASP A 86 -12.98 -14.08 23.37
N VAL A 87 -11.64 -14.20 23.15
CA VAL A 87 -10.90 -13.21 22.32
C VAL A 87 -9.70 -13.84 21.58
N GLY A 88 -9.84 -15.01 21.00
CA GLY A 88 -8.77 -15.71 20.25
C GLY A 88 -8.82 -15.47 18.73
N LEU A 89 -7.64 -15.53 18.07
CA LEU A 89 -7.55 -15.56 16.61
C LEU A 89 -7.89 -16.97 16.10
N ALA A 90 -8.98 -17.11 15.37
CA ALA A 90 -9.43 -18.38 14.80
C ALA A 90 -8.42 -19.06 13.87
N CYS A 91 -7.41 -18.32 13.37
CA CYS A 91 -6.35 -18.80 12.48
C CYS A 91 -5.12 -19.38 13.23
N GLY A 92 -5.09 -19.35 14.56
CA GLY A 92 -3.97 -19.87 15.36
C GLY A 92 -2.73 -18.98 15.41
N GLY A 93 -2.78 -17.77 14.90
CA GLY A 93 -1.70 -16.79 14.99
C GLY A 93 -1.76 -15.93 16.24
N THR A 94 -0.71 -15.15 16.47
CA THR A 94 -0.63 -14.15 17.53
C THR A 94 -0.25 -12.80 16.93
N ILE A 95 -0.83 -11.72 17.43
CA ILE A 95 -0.49 -10.35 17.04
C ILE A 95 -0.23 -9.49 18.26
N ASP A 96 0.77 -8.61 18.17
CA ASP A 96 0.93 -7.48 19.09
C ASP A 96 0.34 -6.23 18.44
N VAL A 97 -0.50 -5.55 19.19
CA VAL A 97 -1.23 -4.37 18.72
C VAL A 97 -0.88 -3.17 19.62
N LEU A 98 -0.36 -2.11 19.02
CA LEU A 98 -0.22 -0.82 19.68
C LEU A 98 -1.57 -0.11 19.66
N VAL A 99 -2.09 0.20 20.84
CA VAL A 99 -3.31 1.01 21.01
C VAL A 99 -2.93 2.41 21.42
N GLU A 100 -3.46 3.41 20.72
CA GLU A 100 -3.19 4.83 20.95
C GLU A 100 -4.50 5.60 21.16
N PRO A 101 -4.50 6.57 22.10
CA PRO A 101 -5.70 7.30 22.47
C PRO A 101 -6.24 8.19 21.36
N TYR A 102 -5.38 8.61 20.42
CA TYR A 102 -5.73 9.42 19.27
C TYR A 102 -4.82 9.11 18.08
N LEU A 103 -5.33 9.38 16.89
CA LEU A 103 -4.58 9.25 15.64
C LEU A 103 -3.59 10.41 15.51
N ARG A 104 -2.31 10.07 15.32
CA ARG A 104 -1.21 11.04 15.25
C ARG A 104 -1.27 11.87 13.98
N PRO A 105 -0.98 13.19 14.05
CA PRO A 105 -0.84 14.03 12.87
C PRO A 105 0.20 13.51 11.87
N GLU A 106 1.36 13.02 12.36
CA GLU A 106 2.44 12.47 11.53
C GLU A 106 2.00 11.27 10.71
N VAL A 107 1.08 10.46 11.25
CA VAL A 107 0.47 9.32 10.55
C VAL A 107 -0.45 9.80 9.44
N LEU A 108 -1.27 10.80 9.68
CA LEU A 108 -2.14 11.39 8.66
C LEU A 108 -1.33 12.06 7.55
N GLU A 109 -0.29 12.83 7.92
CA GLU A 109 0.62 13.45 6.95
C GLU A 109 1.32 12.41 6.08
N ALA A 110 1.87 11.34 6.69
CA ALA A 110 2.53 10.28 5.97
C ALA A 110 1.56 9.50 5.06
N ALA A 111 0.34 9.25 5.52
CA ALA A 111 -0.68 8.56 4.74
C ALA A 111 -1.16 9.37 3.52
N THR A 112 -1.15 10.72 3.62
CA THR A 112 -1.51 11.62 2.50
C THR A 112 -0.34 11.95 1.59
N ALA A 113 0.91 11.74 2.04
CA ALA A 113 2.08 12.12 1.28
C ALA A 113 2.20 11.33 -0.03
N MET A 114 2.55 12.05 -1.11
CA MET A 114 2.81 11.46 -2.43
C MET A 114 4.11 10.66 -2.47
N ARG A 115 5.08 11.03 -1.64
CA ARG A 115 6.37 10.35 -1.51
C ARG A 115 6.33 9.41 -0.31
N GLY A 116 7.08 8.29 -0.41
CA GLY A 116 7.21 7.35 0.69
C GLY A 116 7.84 8.00 1.93
N SER A 117 7.37 7.56 3.10
CA SER A 117 7.93 7.96 4.39
C SER A 117 7.68 6.87 5.44
N VAL A 118 8.40 6.94 6.54
CA VAL A 118 8.17 6.09 7.72
C VAL A 118 7.84 6.99 8.89
N VAL A 119 6.75 6.67 9.59
CA VAL A 119 6.48 7.24 10.91
C VAL A 119 7.11 6.32 11.94
N VAL A 120 7.98 6.86 12.76
CA VAL A 120 8.73 6.13 13.79
C VAL A 120 8.09 6.40 15.14
N ILE A 121 7.48 5.40 15.71
CA ILE A 121 6.68 5.51 16.93
C ILE A 121 7.40 4.81 18.08
N PRO A 122 7.82 5.53 19.12
CA PRO A 122 8.39 4.89 20.29
C PRO A 122 7.31 4.02 20.97
N LEU A 123 7.67 2.77 21.27
CA LEU A 123 6.76 1.87 22.01
C LEU A 123 6.89 2.09 23.52
N PRO A 124 5.81 1.87 24.29
CA PRO A 124 5.85 1.83 25.75
C PRO A 124 6.92 0.87 26.26
N ALA A 125 7.47 1.11 27.44
CA ALA A 125 8.57 0.31 28.01
C ALA A 125 8.16 -1.15 28.29
N ASP A 126 6.89 -1.42 28.50
CA ASP A 126 6.30 -2.75 28.71
C ASP A 126 6.06 -3.54 27.40
N ALA A 127 6.24 -2.89 26.25
CA ALA A 127 5.99 -3.51 24.94
C ALA A 127 6.73 -4.84 24.68
N PRO A 128 7.96 -5.10 25.18
CA PRO A 128 8.62 -6.40 25.03
C PRO A 128 7.87 -7.58 25.66
N GLY A 129 7.15 -7.30 26.76
CA GLY A 129 6.40 -8.29 27.52
C GLY A 129 4.88 -8.10 27.43
N ALA A 130 4.37 -7.65 26.27
CA ALA A 130 2.95 -7.38 26.08
C ALA A 130 2.06 -8.42 26.80
N ALA A 131 1.22 -7.95 27.71
CA ALA A 131 0.31 -8.80 28.44
C ALA A 131 -0.75 -9.39 27.50
N PHE A 132 -1.20 -10.62 27.78
CA PHE A 132 -2.34 -11.19 27.07
C PHE A 132 -3.65 -10.59 27.60
N GLY A 133 -4.54 -10.20 26.68
CA GLY A 133 -5.87 -9.69 27.00
C GLY A 133 -5.90 -8.25 27.50
N PRO A 134 -7.05 -7.81 28.05
CA PRO A 134 -7.26 -6.43 28.45
C PRO A 134 -6.36 -6.00 29.61
N HIS A 135 -5.83 -4.79 29.50
CA HIS A 135 -5.03 -4.18 30.56
C HIS A 135 -5.90 -3.68 31.73
N PRO A 136 -5.37 -3.72 32.97
CA PRO A 136 -6.01 -3.02 34.07
C PRO A 136 -6.23 -1.53 33.77
N PRO A 137 -7.32 -0.93 34.24
CA PRO A 137 -7.57 0.49 34.05
C PRO A 137 -6.39 1.38 34.49
N GLY A 138 -6.03 2.38 33.66
CA GLY A 138 -4.97 3.32 33.98
C GLY A 138 -3.54 2.85 33.75
N THR A 139 -3.33 1.62 33.26
CA THR A 139 -2.00 1.15 32.84
C THR A 139 -1.64 1.64 31.43
N GLY A 140 -0.36 1.79 31.15
CA GLY A 140 0.20 2.30 29.89
C GLY A 140 1.00 3.58 30.10
N GLU A 141 1.55 4.10 29.03
CA GLU A 141 2.38 5.32 29.02
C GLU A 141 1.76 6.40 28.12
N PRO A 142 1.94 7.70 28.46
CA PRO A 142 1.59 8.78 27.53
C PRO A 142 2.25 8.55 26.18
N PRO A 143 1.57 8.87 25.06
CA PRO A 143 2.15 8.69 23.72
C PRO A 143 3.43 9.50 23.59
N GLY A 144 4.58 8.84 23.37
CA GLY A 144 5.84 9.51 23.08
C GLY A 144 5.77 10.24 21.73
N ALA A 145 6.62 11.26 21.54
CA ALA A 145 6.69 11.97 20.25
C ALA A 145 7.08 11.02 19.12
N ALA A 146 6.35 11.07 18.01
CA ALA A 146 6.71 10.33 16.80
C ALA A 146 7.76 11.12 16.00
N LEU A 147 8.59 10.38 15.24
CA LEU A 147 9.54 10.93 14.28
C LEU A 147 9.07 10.57 12.88
N ARG A 148 9.55 11.28 11.87
CA ARG A 148 9.28 10.93 10.47
C ARG A 148 10.57 10.88 9.66
N VAL A 149 10.76 9.79 8.94
CA VAL A 149 11.84 9.62 7.98
C VAL A 149 11.27 9.66 6.57
N ALA A 150 11.68 10.65 5.78
CA ALA A 150 11.30 10.74 4.36
C ALA A 150 12.09 9.72 3.51
N ALA A 151 11.63 9.48 2.27
CA ALA A 151 12.26 8.54 1.35
C ALA A 151 13.73 8.88 1.01
N ASP A 152 14.09 10.16 1.04
CA ASP A 152 15.47 10.64 0.85
C ASP A 152 16.35 10.45 2.11
N GLY A 153 15.78 10.04 3.23
CA GLY A 153 16.45 9.84 4.51
C GLY A 153 16.39 11.06 5.43
N THR A 154 15.72 12.14 5.05
CA THR A 154 15.53 13.30 5.93
C THR A 154 14.72 12.88 7.17
N LEU A 155 15.25 13.12 8.36
CA LEU A 155 14.59 12.89 9.64
C LEU A 155 13.96 14.18 10.15
N ALA A 156 12.66 14.14 10.46
CA ALA A 156 11.95 15.16 11.19
C ALA A 156 11.74 14.69 12.64
N GLY A 157 12.24 15.47 13.59
CA GLY A 157 12.32 15.10 15.00
C GLY A 157 13.67 14.50 15.39
N THR A 158 13.82 14.08 16.64
CA THR A 158 15.05 13.45 17.17
C THR A 158 14.71 12.53 18.34
N THR A 159 15.52 11.50 18.53
CA THR A 159 15.50 10.68 19.75
C THR A 159 16.25 11.32 20.91
N GLY A 160 17.01 12.39 20.64
CA GLY A 160 17.96 13.01 21.56
C GLY A 160 19.39 12.45 21.48
N SER A 161 19.63 11.43 20.63
CA SER A 161 20.96 10.86 20.36
C SER A 161 21.21 10.81 18.84
N PRO A 162 22.25 11.48 18.32
CA PRO A 162 22.60 11.43 16.90
C PRO A 162 22.88 10.00 16.39
N GLU A 163 23.43 9.14 17.24
CA GLU A 163 23.72 7.74 16.92
C GLU A 163 22.43 6.96 16.74
N ALA A 164 21.47 7.12 17.68
CA ALA A 164 20.16 6.48 17.59
C ALA A 164 19.36 7.04 16.40
N ASP A 165 19.43 8.32 16.12
CA ASP A 165 18.80 8.96 14.95
C ASP A 165 19.33 8.37 13.65
N SER A 166 20.64 8.19 13.54
CA SER A 166 21.27 7.56 12.37
C SER A 166 20.86 6.10 12.18
N GLU A 167 20.72 5.35 13.27
CA GLU A 167 20.27 3.96 13.26
C GLU A 167 18.79 3.86 12.83
N ILE A 168 17.94 4.75 13.35
CA ILE A 168 16.52 4.85 12.95
C ILE A 168 16.39 5.17 11.46
N VAL A 169 17.14 6.14 10.93
CA VAL A 169 17.12 6.49 9.50
C VAL A 169 17.49 5.29 8.64
N ARG A 170 18.54 4.55 9.02
CA ARG A 170 18.95 3.33 8.30
C ARG A 170 17.86 2.27 8.32
N ALA A 171 17.26 1.99 9.49
CA ALA A 171 16.19 1.01 9.64
C ALA A 171 14.91 1.42 8.87
N ALA A 172 14.55 2.69 8.91
CA ALA A 172 13.41 3.23 8.16
C ALA A 172 13.58 3.11 6.65
N ARG A 173 14.79 3.40 6.13
CA ARG A 173 15.08 3.21 4.70
C ARG A 173 15.01 1.76 4.27
N ALA A 174 15.45 0.82 5.12
CA ALA A 174 15.31 -0.61 4.85
C ALA A 174 13.82 -1.02 4.81
N ALA A 175 13.01 -0.57 5.78
CA ALA A 175 11.57 -0.83 5.82
C ALA A 175 10.84 -0.30 4.57
N LEU A 176 11.20 0.90 4.08
CA LEU A 176 10.67 1.45 2.83
C LEU A 176 11.08 0.62 1.60
N ALA A 177 12.33 0.19 1.54
CA ALA A 177 12.83 -0.63 0.42
C ALA A 177 12.14 -1.99 0.37
N GLU A 178 11.87 -2.59 1.53
CA GLU A 178 11.16 -3.86 1.67
C GLU A 178 9.63 -3.72 1.58
N GLY A 179 9.12 -2.49 1.58
CA GLY A 179 7.68 -2.22 1.44
C GLY A 179 6.84 -2.66 2.64
N ARG A 180 7.41 -2.70 3.85
CA ARG A 180 6.73 -3.21 5.05
C ARG A 180 6.91 -2.29 6.26
N SER A 181 5.99 -2.42 7.21
CA SER A 181 6.16 -1.92 8.57
C SER A 181 6.93 -2.93 9.41
N ALA A 182 7.64 -2.47 10.45
CA ALA A 182 8.43 -3.37 11.30
C ALA A 182 8.66 -2.76 12.69
N THR A 183 8.87 -3.61 13.70
CA THR A 183 9.35 -3.19 15.01
C THR A 183 10.86 -3.40 15.10
N VAL A 184 11.58 -2.38 15.56
CA VAL A 184 13.04 -2.41 15.74
C VAL A 184 13.43 -2.00 17.15
N THR A 185 14.63 -2.44 17.58
CA THR A 185 15.21 -2.01 18.85
C THR A 185 16.43 -1.15 18.53
N VAL A 186 16.45 0.09 19.00
CA VAL A 186 17.53 1.05 18.85
C VAL A 186 17.93 1.55 20.24
N SER A 187 19.21 1.40 20.59
CA SER A 187 19.76 1.81 21.90
C SER A 187 18.92 1.27 23.10
N GLY A 188 18.46 0.02 23.00
CA GLY A 188 17.68 -0.65 24.04
C GLY A 188 16.19 -0.24 24.13
N ARG A 189 15.75 0.70 23.29
CA ARG A 189 14.35 1.13 23.19
C ARG A 189 13.71 0.58 21.93
N GLN A 190 12.43 0.20 22.03
CA GLN A 190 11.68 -0.31 20.90
C GLN A 190 10.94 0.82 20.16
N PHE A 191 10.92 0.70 18.83
CA PHE A 191 10.20 1.61 17.94
C PHE A 191 9.42 0.80 16.90
N PHE A 192 8.20 1.23 16.63
CA PHE A 192 7.46 0.75 15.48
C PHE A 192 7.71 1.68 14.28
N LEU A 193 8.20 1.11 13.20
CA LEU A 193 8.40 1.76 11.92
C LEU A 193 7.16 1.53 11.06
N GLU A 194 6.28 2.51 11.01
CA GLU A 194 5.07 2.44 10.20
C GLU A 194 5.36 2.95 8.79
N GLY A 195 5.53 2.03 7.86
CA GLY A 195 5.93 2.32 6.48
C GLY A 195 4.75 2.81 5.63
N TYR A 196 4.92 3.98 5.01
CA TYR A 196 4.02 4.54 4.02
C TYR A 196 4.74 4.61 2.68
N LEU A 197 4.60 3.57 1.87
CA LEU A 197 5.15 3.59 0.51
C LEU A 197 4.56 4.74 -0.29
N ALA A 198 5.30 5.25 -1.28
CA ALA A 198 4.66 6.10 -2.28
C ALA A 198 3.43 5.40 -2.84
N ALA A 199 2.33 6.13 -3.03
CA ALA A 199 1.17 5.55 -3.69
C ALA A 199 1.62 5.00 -5.05
N PRO A 200 1.31 3.75 -5.40
CA PRO A 200 1.63 3.25 -6.72
C PRO A 200 0.89 4.09 -7.75
N ARG A 201 1.49 4.30 -8.90
CA ARG A 201 0.87 5.08 -9.96
C ARG A 201 0.65 4.20 -11.20
N LEU A 202 -0.55 4.29 -11.75
CA LEU A 202 -0.92 3.69 -13.02
C LEU A 202 -1.02 4.78 -14.09
N VAL A 203 -0.17 4.68 -15.10
CA VAL A 203 -0.21 5.53 -16.29
C VAL A 203 -0.90 4.77 -17.40
N VAL A 204 -2.07 5.21 -17.80
CA VAL A 204 -2.87 4.63 -18.88
C VAL A 204 -2.68 5.45 -20.15
N VAL A 205 -2.15 4.82 -21.18
CA VAL A 205 -1.97 5.41 -22.49
C VAL A 205 -3.11 4.96 -23.41
N GLY A 206 -3.99 5.90 -23.74
CA GLY A 206 -5.21 5.68 -24.51
C GLY A 206 -6.49 5.78 -23.66
N ALA A 207 -7.23 6.86 -23.85
CA ALA A 207 -8.53 7.11 -23.21
C ALA A 207 -9.66 6.29 -23.85
N VAL A 208 -9.45 4.98 -24.00
CA VAL A 208 -10.38 4.03 -24.63
C VAL A 208 -11.41 3.48 -23.63
N GLN A 209 -12.33 2.64 -24.09
CA GLN A 209 -13.43 2.11 -23.26
C GLN A 209 -12.91 1.33 -22.02
N VAL A 210 -11.85 0.56 -22.17
CA VAL A 210 -11.24 -0.21 -21.07
C VAL A 210 -10.59 0.70 -20.01
N ALA A 211 -10.10 1.87 -20.40
CA ALA A 211 -9.42 2.79 -19.48
C ALA A 211 -10.33 3.29 -18.35
N MET A 212 -11.63 3.46 -18.60
CA MET A 212 -12.58 3.95 -17.58
C MET A 212 -12.70 2.99 -16.39
N PRO A 213 -13.11 1.72 -16.55
CA PRO A 213 -13.15 0.78 -15.44
C PRO A 213 -11.75 0.48 -14.86
N LEU A 214 -10.68 0.61 -15.66
CA LEU A 214 -9.31 0.42 -15.20
C LEU A 214 -8.92 1.49 -14.16
N VAL A 215 -9.25 2.77 -14.41
CA VAL A 215 -9.07 3.87 -13.45
C VAL A 215 -9.85 3.59 -12.16
N THR A 216 -11.11 3.19 -12.26
CA THR A 216 -11.94 2.90 -11.08
C THR A 216 -11.35 1.75 -10.24
N ILE A 217 -10.95 0.64 -10.86
CA ILE A 217 -10.34 -0.50 -10.14
C ILE A 217 -8.99 -0.08 -9.53
N ALA A 218 -8.19 0.69 -10.25
CA ALA A 218 -6.91 1.20 -9.77
C ALA A 218 -7.09 2.04 -8.49
N HIS A 219 -8.09 2.92 -8.43
CA HIS A 219 -8.41 3.70 -7.22
C HIS A 219 -8.81 2.82 -6.04
N VAL A 220 -9.67 1.81 -6.26
CA VAL A 220 -10.02 0.84 -5.20
C VAL A 220 -8.78 0.16 -4.61
N LEU A 221 -7.76 -0.05 -5.44
CA LEU A 221 -6.48 -0.64 -5.04
C LEU A 221 -5.44 0.39 -4.54
N GLY A 222 -5.82 1.66 -4.42
CA GLY A 222 -4.98 2.74 -3.89
C GLY A 222 -3.91 3.26 -4.86
N TYR A 223 -4.10 3.07 -6.16
CA TYR A 223 -3.23 3.65 -7.19
C TYR A 223 -3.66 5.09 -7.50
N LEU A 224 -2.67 5.96 -7.68
CA LEU A 224 -2.86 7.21 -8.40
C LEU A 224 -2.93 6.94 -9.89
N THR A 225 -3.78 7.66 -10.60
CA THR A 225 -4.04 7.41 -12.01
C THR A 225 -3.71 8.59 -12.89
N VAL A 226 -3.03 8.32 -14.00
CA VAL A 226 -2.77 9.29 -15.07
C VAL A 226 -3.30 8.70 -16.37
N VAL A 227 -4.18 9.41 -17.06
CA VAL A 227 -4.65 9.00 -18.39
C VAL A 227 -4.09 9.98 -19.44
N ILE A 228 -3.47 9.43 -20.48
CA ILE A 228 -2.84 10.19 -21.58
C ILE A 228 -3.54 9.80 -22.89
N ASP A 229 -4.01 10.78 -23.64
CA ASP A 229 -4.48 10.59 -25.01
C ASP A 229 -4.30 11.89 -25.82
N GLY A 230 -3.77 11.82 -27.03
CA GLY A 230 -3.63 12.99 -27.90
C GLY A 230 -4.95 13.52 -28.45
N ARG A 231 -6.02 12.75 -28.33
CA ARG A 231 -7.36 13.12 -28.81
C ARG A 231 -8.16 13.76 -27.70
N ALA A 232 -8.26 15.08 -27.70
CA ALA A 232 -8.98 15.85 -26.67
C ALA A 232 -10.45 15.38 -26.47
N ALA A 233 -11.11 14.91 -27.54
CA ALA A 233 -12.47 14.39 -27.44
C ALA A 233 -12.60 13.08 -26.65
N PHE A 234 -11.51 12.34 -26.44
CA PHE A 234 -11.48 11.10 -25.66
C PHE A 234 -11.02 11.35 -24.23
N ALA A 235 -10.04 12.25 -24.04
CA ALA A 235 -9.49 12.60 -22.74
C ALA A 235 -10.32 13.73 -22.08
N THR A 236 -11.52 13.39 -21.61
CA THR A 236 -12.44 14.36 -20.97
C THR A 236 -12.75 13.98 -19.54
N ARG A 237 -12.97 14.99 -18.67
CA ARG A 237 -13.39 14.77 -17.28
C ARG A 237 -14.75 14.09 -17.16
N GLU A 238 -15.62 14.26 -18.14
CA GLU A 238 -16.90 13.55 -18.19
C GLU A 238 -16.70 12.03 -18.28
N ARG A 239 -15.74 11.56 -19.08
CA ARG A 239 -15.43 10.13 -19.23
C ARG A 239 -14.56 9.58 -18.09
N PHE A 240 -13.74 10.44 -17.48
CA PHE A 240 -12.82 10.10 -16.40
C PHE A 240 -13.02 11.04 -15.20
N PRO A 241 -14.19 10.97 -14.52
CA PRO A 241 -14.48 11.90 -13.43
C PRO A 241 -13.48 11.79 -12.28
N ASP A 242 -13.05 10.57 -11.97
CA ASP A 242 -12.23 10.27 -10.78
C ASP A 242 -10.71 10.24 -11.08
N VAL A 243 -10.27 10.38 -12.35
CA VAL A 243 -8.83 10.31 -12.66
C VAL A 243 -8.06 11.44 -11.95
N ASP A 244 -6.94 11.10 -11.32
CA ASP A 244 -6.11 12.10 -10.61
C ASP A 244 -5.52 13.11 -11.61
N ARG A 245 -4.98 12.63 -12.72
CA ARG A 245 -4.43 13.49 -13.77
C ARG A 245 -4.86 13.04 -15.16
N LEU A 246 -5.42 13.97 -15.93
CA LEU A 246 -5.80 13.77 -17.33
C LEU A 246 -4.90 14.64 -18.21
N VAL A 247 -4.23 14.04 -19.17
CA VAL A 247 -3.24 14.72 -20.03
C VAL A 247 -3.63 14.55 -21.49
N VAL A 248 -3.81 15.66 -22.18
CA VAL A 248 -3.99 15.68 -23.64
C VAL A 248 -2.63 15.91 -24.28
N GLY A 249 -2.07 14.88 -24.89
CA GLY A 249 -0.74 14.95 -25.50
C GLY A 249 -0.23 13.62 -26.01
N TRP A 250 0.93 13.64 -26.65
CA TRP A 250 1.62 12.44 -27.10
C TRP A 250 2.46 11.83 -25.97
N PRO A 251 2.50 10.51 -25.82
CA PRO A 251 3.15 9.86 -24.69
C PRO A 251 4.63 10.20 -24.51
N ASP A 252 5.38 10.34 -25.59
CA ASP A 252 6.80 10.71 -25.59
C ASP A 252 7.03 12.17 -25.18
N GLU A 253 6.14 13.07 -25.60
CA GLU A 253 6.22 14.50 -25.27
C GLU A 253 5.90 14.76 -23.78
N VAL A 254 4.93 14.04 -23.24
CA VAL A 254 4.45 14.25 -21.87
C VAL A 254 5.13 13.37 -20.81
N ALA A 255 5.95 12.40 -21.20
CA ALA A 255 6.59 11.46 -20.28
C ALA A 255 7.46 12.15 -19.22
N ASP A 256 8.18 13.21 -19.58
CA ASP A 256 8.97 14.02 -18.65
C ASP A 256 8.08 14.92 -17.78
N GLU A 257 7.05 15.50 -18.36
CA GLU A 257 6.09 16.36 -17.67
C GLU A 257 5.34 15.61 -16.55
N ILE A 258 4.92 14.37 -16.81
CA ILE A 258 4.27 13.52 -15.79
C ILE A 258 5.27 12.93 -14.78
N GLY A 259 6.58 13.04 -15.06
CA GLY A 259 7.65 12.50 -14.23
C GLY A 259 7.58 10.97 -14.15
N LEU A 260 7.50 10.30 -15.31
CA LEU A 260 7.45 8.83 -15.37
C LEU A 260 8.70 8.21 -14.72
N CYS A 261 8.51 7.26 -13.78
CA CYS A 261 9.56 6.74 -12.92
C CYS A 261 9.48 5.22 -12.70
N PRO A 262 10.52 4.58 -12.11
CA PRO A 262 10.56 3.14 -11.90
C PRO A 262 9.43 2.57 -11.03
N ALA A 263 8.76 3.38 -10.22
CA ALA A 263 7.65 2.91 -9.38
C ALA A 263 6.32 2.79 -10.15
N ASP A 264 6.26 3.31 -11.39
CA ASP A 264 5.04 3.36 -12.18
C ASP A 264 4.72 2.04 -12.86
N ALA A 265 3.41 1.80 -13.04
CA ALA A 265 2.87 0.84 -13.99
C ALA A 265 2.34 1.58 -15.21
N VAL A 266 2.68 1.13 -16.42
CA VAL A 266 2.24 1.72 -17.69
C VAL A 266 1.37 0.71 -18.43
N ALA A 267 0.12 1.08 -18.71
CA ALA A 267 -0.83 0.28 -19.48
C ALA A 267 -1.13 0.97 -20.82
N VAL A 268 -0.67 0.40 -21.92
CA VAL A 268 -0.86 0.91 -23.27
C VAL A 268 -2.05 0.21 -23.92
N LEU A 269 -3.13 0.96 -24.14
CA LEU A 269 -4.45 0.42 -24.46
C LEU A 269 -4.94 0.80 -25.88
N THR A 270 -4.14 1.52 -26.66
CA THR A 270 -4.50 1.84 -28.04
C THR A 270 -4.02 0.73 -28.99
N HIS A 271 -4.39 0.85 -30.26
CA HIS A 271 -3.86 0.00 -31.35
C HIS A 271 -3.13 0.86 -32.39
N ASP A 272 -2.76 2.09 -32.01
CA ASP A 272 -2.05 3.02 -32.87
C ASP A 272 -0.55 2.95 -32.58
N VAL A 273 0.22 2.47 -33.56
CA VAL A 273 1.68 2.32 -33.47
C VAL A 273 2.37 3.62 -33.04
N LYS A 274 1.86 4.78 -33.54
CA LYS A 274 2.43 6.09 -33.22
C LYS A 274 2.23 6.51 -31.75
N PHE A 275 1.24 5.94 -31.08
CA PHE A 275 0.97 6.13 -29.67
C PHE A 275 1.63 5.06 -28.81
N ASP A 276 1.45 3.80 -29.22
CA ASP A 276 1.86 2.63 -28.43
C ASP A 276 3.37 2.56 -28.28
N GLU A 277 4.12 2.67 -29.37
CA GLU A 277 5.56 2.43 -29.35
C GLU A 277 6.34 3.49 -28.56
N PRO A 278 6.09 4.80 -28.72
CA PRO A 278 6.72 5.82 -27.88
C PRO A 278 6.43 5.63 -26.38
N ALA A 279 5.20 5.27 -26.03
CA ALA A 279 4.83 4.99 -24.64
C ALA A 279 5.60 3.79 -24.05
N ILE A 280 5.69 2.70 -24.81
CA ILE A 280 6.43 1.49 -24.43
C ILE A 280 7.92 1.82 -24.25
N VAL A 281 8.52 2.51 -25.23
CA VAL A 281 9.93 2.93 -25.18
C VAL A 281 10.19 3.80 -23.94
N ALA A 282 9.33 4.79 -23.70
CA ALA A 282 9.44 5.67 -22.53
C ALA A 282 9.37 4.88 -21.22
N GLY A 283 8.40 3.98 -21.08
CA GLY A 283 8.23 3.16 -19.89
C GLY A 283 9.39 2.21 -19.62
N LEU A 284 9.84 1.48 -20.65
CA LEU A 284 10.94 0.53 -20.54
C LEU A 284 12.28 1.21 -20.23
N ARG A 285 12.62 2.30 -20.92
CA ARG A 285 13.87 3.04 -20.69
C ARG A 285 13.95 3.73 -19.35
N ARG A 286 12.82 4.21 -18.82
CA ARG A 286 12.74 4.78 -17.46
C ARG A 286 12.65 3.71 -16.36
N GLY A 287 12.67 2.43 -16.75
CA GLY A 287 12.71 1.33 -15.82
C GLY A 287 11.39 1.13 -15.06
N CYS A 288 10.25 1.59 -15.59
CA CYS A 288 8.95 1.40 -14.96
C CYS A 288 8.75 -0.05 -14.53
N ARG A 289 8.17 -0.26 -13.36
CA ARG A 289 7.98 -1.59 -12.76
C ARG A 289 7.18 -2.53 -13.65
N TYR A 290 6.18 -1.98 -14.31
CA TYR A 290 5.33 -2.73 -15.23
C TYR A 290 5.13 -1.91 -16.52
N VAL A 291 5.25 -2.56 -17.65
CA VAL A 291 4.88 -1.99 -18.95
C VAL A 291 4.11 -3.05 -19.71
N GLY A 292 2.83 -2.83 -19.94
CA GLY A 292 1.96 -3.78 -20.64
C GLY A 292 1.26 -3.13 -21.83
N ALA A 293 1.01 -3.91 -22.88
CA ALA A 293 0.35 -3.40 -24.08
C ALA A 293 -0.69 -4.38 -24.64
N VAL A 294 -1.84 -3.84 -25.05
CA VAL A 294 -2.88 -4.59 -25.75
C VAL A 294 -2.39 -5.10 -27.11
N GLY A 295 -3.04 -6.13 -27.64
CA GLY A 295 -2.79 -6.68 -28.95
C GLY A 295 -2.70 -8.20 -28.96
N SER A 296 -3.02 -8.83 -30.09
CA SER A 296 -2.90 -10.28 -30.26
C SER A 296 -1.43 -10.73 -30.23
N SER A 297 -1.18 -12.02 -30.06
CA SER A 297 0.17 -12.60 -30.14
C SER A 297 0.88 -12.21 -31.46
N LYS A 298 0.16 -12.13 -32.59
CA LYS A 298 0.70 -11.65 -33.85
C LYS A 298 1.11 -10.18 -33.76
N THR A 299 0.24 -9.32 -33.20
CA THR A 299 0.55 -7.89 -33.00
C THR A 299 1.81 -7.72 -32.14
N GLN A 300 1.99 -8.56 -31.13
CA GLN A 300 3.17 -8.51 -30.25
C GLN A 300 4.46 -8.88 -30.99
N LEU A 301 4.43 -9.87 -31.90
CA LEU A 301 5.58 -10.22 -32.73
C LEU A 301 5.99 -9.05 -33.65
N ASP A 302 5.03 -8.46 -34.36
CA ASP A 302 5.28 -7.34 -35.25
C ASP A 302 5.78 -6.10 -34.47
N ARG A 303 5.19 -5.84 -33.30
CA ARG A 303 5.63 -4.76 -32.38
C ARG A 303 7.07 -4.97 -31.92
N ARG A 304 7.41 -6.20 -31.51
CA ARG A 304 8.76 -6.54 -31.07
C ARG A 304 9.82 -6.23 -32.12
N ALA A 305 9.56 -6.59 -33.38
CA ALA A 305 10.48 -6.28 -34.47
C ALA A 305 10.70 -4.78 -34.65
N ARG A 306 9.63 -3.98 -34.57
CA ARG A 306 9.74 -2.50 -34.68
C ARG A 306 10.44 -1.87 -33.47
N LEU A 307 10.20 -2.36 -32.25
CA LEU A 307 10.85 -1.86 -31.05
C LEU A 307 12.35 -2.18 -31.02
N LEU A 308 12.78 -3.34 -31.53
CA LEU A 308 14.20 -3.65 -31.77
C LEU A 308 14.82 -2.68 -32.78
N ALA A 309 14.13 -2.42 -33.90
CA ALA A 309 14.59 -1.45 -34.91
C ALA A 309 14.66 -0.01 -34.35
N ALA A 310 13.82 0.33 -33.34
CA ALA A 310 13.87 1.59 -32.59
C ALA A 310 14.95 1.64 -31.50
N GLY A 311 15.80 0.59 -31.40
CA GLY A 311 16.97 0.54 -30.54
C GLY A 311 16.72 0.10 -29.11
N LEU A 312 15.60 -0.59 -28.82
CA LEU A 312 15.45 -1.34 -27.56
C LEU A 312 16.26 -2.62 -27.61
N THR A 313 16.77 -3.01 -26.45
CA THR A 313 17.52 -4.25 -26.27
C THR A 313 16.60 -5.43 -25.94
N GLU A 314 17.08 -6.66 -26.13
CA GLU A 314 16.35 -7.88 -25.74
C GLU A 314 15.99 -7.91 -24.24
N PRO A 315 16.88 -7.54 -23.29
CA PRO A 315 16.52 -7.46 -21.88
C PRO A 315 15.42 -6.42 -21.58
N GLU A 316 15.40 -5.28 -22.27
CA GLU A 316 14.32 -4.30 -22.12
C GLU A 316 12.99 -4.86 -22.61
N LEU A 317 12.99 -5.50 -23.77
CA LEU A 317 11.79 -6.11 -24.34
C LEU A 317 11.26 -7.31 -23.56
N ALA A 318 12.11 -8.03 -22.84
CA ALA A 318 11.67 -9.12 -21.96
C ALA A 318 10.78 -8.64 -20.80
N ARG A 319 10.82 -7.34 -20.49
CA ARG A 319 9.99 -6.69 -19.47
C ARG A 319 8.62 -6.24 -20.00
N LEU A 320 8.42 -6.23 -21.31
CA LEU A 320 7.13 -5.87 -21.90
C LEU A 320 6.14 -7.02 -21.73
N ARG A 321 5.01 -6.75 -21.11
CA ARG A 321 3.86 -7.66 -20.97
C ARG A 321 2.93 -7.48 -22.17
N GLY A 322 2.84 -8.47 -23.01
CA GLY A 322 1.99 -8.43 -24.22
C GLY A 322 1.63 -9.82 -24.72
N PRO A 323 0.34 -10.12 -24.85
CA PRO A 323 -0.85 -9.30 -24.53
C PRO A 323 -0.92 -8.93 -23.05
N ILE A 324 -1.38 -7.72 -22.73
CA ILE A 324 -1.54 -7.22 -21.38
C ILE A 324 -2.67 -7.95 -20.63
N GLY A 325 -2.44 -8.26 -19.34
CA GLY A 325 -3.43 -8.83 -18.44
C GLY A 325 -3.35 -10.35 -18.29
N LEU A 326 -3.84 -10.86 -17.15
CA LEU A 326 -3.97 -12.30 -16.93
C LEU A 326 -5.10 -12.89 -17.77
N ASP A 327 -4.96 -14.15 -18.19
CA ASP A 327 -6.02 -14.88 -18.88
C ASP A 327 -7.17 -15.23 -17.92
N LEU A 328 -8.17 -14.36 -17.85
CA LEU A 328 -9.41 -14.58 -17.11
C LEU A 328 -10.58 -15.03 -18.02
N GLY A 329 -10.36 -15.10 -19.34
CA GLY A 329 -11.35 -15.52 -20.33
C GLY A 329 -12.43 -14.46 -20.66
N GLY A 330 -12.56 -13.41 -19.85
CA GLY A 330 -13.51 -12.32 -20.06
C GLY A 330 -13.10 -11.35 -21.17
N ARG A 331 -14.07 -10.72 -21.84
CA ARG A 331 -13.85 -9.77 -22.95
C ARG A 331 -14.54 -8.43 -22.77
N ALA A 332 -15.41 -8.29 -21.76
CA ALA A 332 -16.03 -7.00 -21.46
C ALA A 332 -14.98 -5.99 -21.00
N PRO A 333 -15.15 -4.68 -21.22
CA PRO A 333 -14.18 -3.66 -20.80
C PRO A 333 -13.80 -3.75 -19.32
N ALA A 334 -14.75 -4.01 -18.43
CA ALA A 334 -14.48 -4.16 -17.00
C ALA A 334 -13.71 -5.45 -16.66
N GLU A 335 -13.99 -6.55 -17.36
CA GLU A 335 -13.25 -7.82 -17.18
C GLU A 335 -11.81 -7.71 -17.69
N THR A 336 -11.61 -7.03 -18.82
CA THR A 336 -10.27 -6.72 -19.34
C THR A 336 -9.51 -5.82 -18.35
N ALA A 337 -10.16 -4.79 -17.81
CA ALA A 337 -9.57 -3.92 -16.80
C ALA A 337 -9.16 -4.69 -15.53
N LEU A 338 -10.00 -5.62 -15.08
CA LEU A 338 -9.69 -6.52 -13.96
C LEU A 338 -8.47 -7.40 -14.27
N ALA A 339 -8.41 -8.00 -15.47
CA ALA A 339 -7.30 -8.83 -15.91
C ALA A 339 -5.96 -8.04 -15.91
N ILE A 340 -5.99 -6.81 -16.39
CA ILE A 340 -4.83 -5.90 -16.39
C ILE A 340 -4.39 -5.58 -14.95
N MET A 341 -5.32 -5.16 -14.10
CA MET A 341 -4.98 -4.84 -12.71
C MET A 341 -4.49 -6.06 -11.93
N ALA A 342 -5.07 -7.24 -12.17
CA ALA A 342 -4.61 -8.48 -11.56
C ALA A 342 -3.14 -8.80 -11.92
N GLU A 343 -2.74 -8.61 -13.19
CA GLU A 343 -1.34 -8.78 -13.61
C GLU A 343 -0.42 -7.73 -12.97
N ILE A 344 -0.83 -6.46 -12.94
CA ILE A 344 -0.07 -5.37 -12.30
C ILE A 344 0.14 -5.65 -10.80
N VAL A 345 -0.91 -6.12 -10.11
CA VAL A 345 -0.82 -6.48 -8.69
C VAL A 345 0.10 -7.71 -8.49
N ALA A 346 -0.01 -8.72 -9.35
CA ALA A 346 0.86 -9.89 -9.29
C ALA A 346 2.34 -9.50 -9.49
N GLU A 347 2.65 -8.68 -10.49
CA GLU A 347 4.02 -8.19 -10.74
C GLU A 347 4.55 -7.32 -9.57
N ARG A 348 3.68 -6.54 -8.94
CA ARG A 348 4.06 -5.71 -7.79
C ARG A 348 4.46 -6.52 -6.56
N HIS A 349 3.86 -7.66 -6.36
CA HIS A 349 4.02 -8.51 -5.17
C HIS A 349 4.71 -9.85 -5.46
N ASP A 350 5.35 -9.98 -6.63
CA ASP A 350 5.99 -11.22 -7.11
C ASP A 350 5.03 -12.43 -7.07
N GLY A 351 3.75 -12.16 -7.31
CA GLY A 351 2.69 -13.17 -7.35
C GLY A 351 2.69 -13.92 -8.68
N SER A 352 2.37 -15.20 -8.64
CA SER A 352 2.34 -16.05 -9.84
C SER A 352 1.11 -15.88 -10.73
N GLY A 353 0.05 -15.21 -10.23
CA GLY A 353 -1.27 -15.15 -10.91
C GLY A 353 -2.01 -16.49 -10.95
N VAL A 354 -1.45 -17.56 -10.39
CA VAL A 354 -2.06 -18.90 -10.36
C VAL A 354 -3.04 -19.00 -9.18
N PRO A 355 -4.20 -19.70 -9.35
CA PRO A 355 -5.11 -19.93 -8.24
C PRO A 355 -4.43 -20.56 -7.03
N LEU A 356 -4.67 -20.01 -5.82
CA LEU A 356 -3.97 -20.42 -4.59
C LEU A 356 -4.04 -21.93 -4.30
N HIS A 357 -5.15 -22.60 -4.63
CA HIS A 357 -5.30 -24.04 -4.43
C HIS A 357 -4.37 -24.87 -5.34
N ARG A 358 -3.83 -24.29 -6.42
CA ARG A 358 -2.87 -24.93 -7.34
C ARG A 358 -1.42 -24.65 -6.95
N LEU A 359 -1.18 -23.68 -6.07
CA LEU A 359 0.16 -23.45 -5.54
C LEU A 359 0.49 -24.60 -4.58
N ARG A 360 1.40 -25.49 -4.95
CA ARG A 360 1.95 -26.45 -4.00
C ARG A 360 2.65 -25.64 -2.90
N ARG A 361 2.24 -25.83 -1.66
CA ARG A 361 3.01 -25.32 -0.52
C ARG A 361 4.39 -25.98 -0.60
N ALA A 362 5.39 -25.24 -1.03
CA ALA A 362 6.78 -25.64 -0.87
C ALA A 362 7.04 -25.67 0.64
N GLY A 363 7.12 -26.87 1.24
CA GLY A 363 7.47 -27.01 2.66
C GLY A 363 6.53 -27.82 3.53
N ALA A 364 5.73 -28.74 2.99
CA ALA A 364 5.08 -29.78 3.79
C ALA A 364 5.69 -31.14 3.41
N SER A 365 6.97 -31.33 3.71
CA SER A 365 7.65 -32.63 3.74
C SER A 365 8.74 -32.52 4.79
N GLY A 366 8.51 -33.06 5.97
CA GLY A 366 9.43 -33.18 7.10
C GLY A 366 8.68 -33.37 8.38
#